data_57d0cf66cda7d82b532a75993ddfed68
#
_entry.id   57d0cf66cda7d82b532a75993ddfed68
#
_cell.length_a   1.000
_cell.length_b   1.000
_cell.length_c   1.000
_cell.angle_alpha   90.00
_cell.angle_beta   90.00
_cell.angle_gamma   90.00
#
_symmetry.space_group_name_H-M   'P 1'
#
loop_
_entity.id
_entity.type
_entity.pdbx_description
1 polymer ?
#
loop_
_entity_poly.entity_id
_entity_poly.type
_entity_poly.pdbx_seq_one_letter_code
_entity_poly.pdbx_strand_id
1 'polypeptide(L)'
;MLNAAKRQSKKRSADTSSVASAPTAKRAKPTYGQPLNGADLEASLALPEPELDEKKVGSAVVYTNRAPLVLAFAVTLLKFTMPGQPISSRLSLAQAVTSMNSKSKAVHIGIDKDQPAEEEGWGEGQPLLRIMTREVRVMKRWGYEWEGSDDTTQQKIKSEPDVSNGEKEENKAKKDEVEREREIALWGVDLEALRKAQTSRNGSSNLPIYPAQSARAYLMKAFETPAAEVIKTEDVDVKIEGQAVPKPKGKRTAAVIAAEKEHNLSLLLGALELLYESWAKVLDKDDLDKRAWGWYVRVRPDVAQGAAGWGGKGNVKLSDILALRRLPS
;
A
#
# COMPACT_ATOMS: atom_id res chain seq x y z
N MET A 1 9.19 64.51 -19.12
CA MET A 1 8.50 65.26 -18.05
C MET A 1 7.77 64.26 -17.17
N LEU A 2 8.08 64.32 -15.91
CA LEU A 2 7.59 63.49 -14.80
C LEU A 2 6.08 63.59 -14.57
N ASN A 3 5.45 62.51 -14.11
CA ASN A 3 4.47 62.61 -13.03
C ASN A 3 4.31 61.30 -12.30
N ALA A 4 4.79 61.26 -11.08
CA ALA A 4 4.63 60.24 -10.08
C ALA A 4 3.30 60.45 -9.32
N ALA A 5 2.45 59.41 -9.23
CA ALA A 5 1.25 59.42 -8.41
C ALA A 5 1.47 58.55 -7.17
N LYS A 6 1.55 59.20 -6.04
CA LYS A 6 1.69 58.74 -4.67
C LYS A 6 0.34 58.18 -4.19
N ARG A 7 0.24 56.89 -3.84
CA ARG A 7 -0.95 56.30 -3.17
C ARG A 7 -0.73 56.25 -1.68
N GLN A 8 -1.54 56.99 -0.95
CA GLN A 8 -1.63 57.00 0.50
C GLN A 8 -2.31 55.76 1.06
N SER A 9 -1.72 55.16 2.07
CA SER A 9 -2.26 54.09 2.88
C SER A 9 -3.25 54.62 3.93
N LYS A 10 -4.46 54.09 3.96
CA LYS A 10 -5.49 54.43 4.94
C LYS A 10 -5.45 53.39 6.07
N LYS A 11 -4.97 53.87 7.23
CA LYS A 11 -4.98 53.17 8.52
C LYS A 11 -6.41 53.05 9.02
N ARG A 12 -6.90 51.86 9.34
CA ARG A 12 -8.12 51.63 10.13
C ARG A 12 -7.75 50.96 11.44
N SER A 13 -8.16 51.61 12.50
CA SER A 13 -8.00 51.25 13.88
C SER A 13 -8.86 50.04 14.30
N ALA A 14 -8.35 49.32 15.27
CA ALA A 14 -8.89 48.15 15.93
C ALA A 14 -10.16 48.47 16.73
N ASP A 15 -11.01 47.45 16.85
CA ASP A 15 -11.80 47.31 18.06
C ASP A 15 -11.81 45.85 18.53
N THR A 16 -11.77 45.73 19.84
CA THR A 16 -11.45 44.53 20.61
C THR A 16 -12.71 43.79 20.96
N SER A 17 -12.77 42.45 20.73
CA SER A 17 -13.51 41.57 21.61
C SER A 17 -12.89 40.18 21.64
N SER A 18 -12.42 39.82 22.83
CA SER A 18 -11.78 38.58 23.21
C SER A 18 -12.79 37.44 23.29
N VAL A 19 -12.59 36.38 22.51
CA VAL A 19 -13.06 35.03 22.82
C VAL A 19 -11.87 34.09 22.75
N ALA A 20 -11.49 33.52 23.88
CA ALA A 20 -10.37 32.60 24.04
C ALA A 20 -10.71 31.30 23.32
N SER A 21 -10.08 31.07 22.17
CA SER A 21 -10.02 29.77 21.52
C SER A 21 -8.76 29.04 21.97
N ALA A 22 -8.93 27.80 22.44
CA ALA A 22 -7.84 26.92 22.86
C ALA A 22 -6.77 26.78 21.75
N PRO A 23 -5.47 26.68 22.08
CA PRO A 23 -4.42 26.57 21.09
C PRO A 23 -4.52 25.21 20.39
N THR A 24 -4.92 25.24 19.13
CA THR A 24 -4.75 24.12 18.20
C THR A 24 -3.24 23.86 18.09
N ALA A 25 -2.78 22.70 18.53
CA ALA A 25 -1.41 22.27 18.42
C ALA A 25 -0.98 22.38 16.96
N LYS A 26 -0.07 23.32 16.65
CA LYS A 26 0.51 23.47 15.32
C LYS A 26 1.31 22.21 15.03
N ARG A 27 0.80 21.37 14.13
CA ARG A 27 1.50 20.23 13.57
C ARG A 27 2.87 20.73 13.08
N ALA A 28 3.94 20.24 13.71
CA ALA A 28 5.30 20.62 13.33
C ALA A 28 5.49 20.34 11.84
N LYS A 29 5.93 21.34 11.08
CA LYS A 29 6.29 21.14 9.68
C LYS A 29 7.50 20.22 9.64
N PRO A 30 7.51 19.16 8.83
CA PRO A 30 8.68 18.30 8.71
C PRO A 30 9.89 19.17 8.31
N THR A 31 10.96 19.06 9.07
CA THR A 31 12.21 19.76 8.77
C THR A 31 12.80 19.09 7.53
N TYR A 32 12.86 19.83 6.42
CA TYR A 32 13.38 19.37 5.14
C TYR A 32 14.82 18.85 5.35
N GLY A 33 15.05 17.56 5.07
CA GLY A 33 16.40 16.99 5.06
C GLY A 33 16.77 16.08 6.25
N GLN A 34 15.92 15.90 7.27
CA GLN A 34 16.15 14.83 8.25
C GLN A 34 15.46 13.55 7.80
N PRO A 35 16.16 12.39 7.76
CA PRO A 35 15.52 11.11 7.52
C PRO A 35 14.47 10.88 8.61
N LEU A 36 13.25 10.50 8.20
CA LEU A 36 12.21 10.06 9.13
C LEU A 36 12.78 8.90 9.96
N ASN A 37 12.53 8.90 11.27
CA ASN A 37 12.80 7.70 12.06
C ASN A 37 11.92 6.54 11.54
N GLY A 38 12.25 5.30 11.92
CA GLY A 38 11.55 4.13 11.41
C GLY A 38 10.05 4.20 11.69
N ALA A 39 9.66 4.56 12.91
CA ALA A 39 8.25 4.64 13.32
C ALA A 39 7.47 5.71 12.55
N ASP A 40 8.04 6.91 12.34
CA ASP A 40 7.40 7.96 11.55
C ASP A 40 7.25 7.56 10.08
N LEU A 41 8.24 6.84 9.53
CA LEU A 41 8.16 6.31 8.18
C LEU A 41 7.00 5.31 8.06
N GLU A 42 6.91 4.34 8.97
CA GLU A 42 5.84 3.34 8.98
C GLU A 42 4.46 3.99 9.14
N ALA A 43 4.33 4.97 10.05
CA ALA A 43 3.09 5.73 10.21
C ALA A 43 2.68 6.48 8.94
N SER A 44 3.66 7.05 8.20
CA SER A 44 3.41 7.75 6.94
C SER A 44 2.95 6.81 5.80
N LEU A 45 3.29 5.53 5.91
CA LEU A 45 2.97 4.48 4.94
C LEU A 45 1.68 3.71 5.27
N ALA A 46 1.03 4.01 6.39
CA ALA A 46 -0.21 3.38 6.78
C ALA A 46 -1.23 3.38 5.63
N LEU A 47 -1.86 2.23 5.41
CA LEU A 47 -2.97 2.08 4.48
C LEU A 47 -4.28 2.43 5.19
N PRO A 48 -5.37 2.70 4.46
CA PRO A 48 -6.69 2.88 5.06
C PRO A 48 -7.07 1.64 5.88
N GLU A 49 -7.76 1.87 7.00
CA GLU A 49 -8.30 0.79 7.81
C GLU A 49 -9.25 -0.08 6.98
N PRO A 50 -9.13 -1.41 7.03
CA PRO A 50 -10.00 -2.32 6.32
C PRO A 50 -11.46 -2.22 6.81
N GLU A 51 -12.40 -2.06 5.91
CA GLU A 51 -13.83 -2.15 6.23
C GLU A 51 -14.24 -3.62 6.36
N LEU A 52 -14.62 -4.05 7.56
CA LEU A 52 -14.94 -5.44 7.85
C LEU A 52 -16.45 -5.75 7.86
N ASP A 53 -17.32 -4.77 7.61
CA ASP A 53 -18.75 -5.00 7.46
C ASP A 53 -19.05 -5.77 6.16
N GLU A 54 -19.33 -7.07 6.29
CA GLU A 54 -19.57 -7.96 5.16
C GLU A 54 -20.71 -7.48 4.23
N LYS A 55 -21.71 -6.78 4.75
CA LYS A 55 -22.82 -6.26 3.94
C LYS A 55 -22.36 -5.12 3.05
N LYS A 56 -21.58 -4.18 3.62
CA LYS A 56 -21.00 -3.07 2.85
C LYS A 56 -20.01 -3.57 1.82
N VAL A 57 -19.08 -4.43 2.25
CA VAL A 57 -18.09 -5.04 1.37
C VAL A 57 -18.75 -5.84 0.25
N GLY A 58 -19.71 -6.72 0.58
CA GLY A 58 -20.37 -7.59 -0.39
C GLY A 58 -21.22 -6.86 -1.43
N SER A 59 -21.69 -5.64 -1.13
CA SER A 59 -22.43 -4.81 -2.08
C SER A 59 -21.52 -3.96 -2.98
N ALA A 60 -20.22 -3.87 -2.67
CA ALA A 60 -19.31 -2.96 -3.34
C ALA A 60 -18.69 -3.57 -4.61
N VAL A 61 -18.49 -2.71 -5.60
CA VAL A 61 -17.77 -3.02 -6.84
C VAL A 61 -16.71 -1.95 -7.04
N VAL A 62 -15.47 -2.35 -7.27
CA VAL A 62 -14.37 -1.43 -7.56
C VAL A 62 -13.94 -1.55 -9.02
N TYR A 63 -13.61 -0.41 -9.64
CA TYR A 63 -13.13 -0.35 -11.02
C TYR A 63 -11.62 -0.10 -11.03
N THR A 64 -10.87 -1.09 -11.52
CA THR A 64 -9.40 -1.06 -11.44
C THR A 64 -8.77 -1.88 -12.57
N ASN A 65 -7.44 -1.79 -12.71
CA ASN A 65 -6.68 -2.70 -13.57
C ASN A 65 -6.05 -3.85 -12.74
N ARG A 66 -5.38 -4.77 -13.42
CA ARG A 66 -4.84 -6.00 -12.81
C ARG A 66 -3.68 -5.75 -11.87
N ALA A 67 -2.79 -4.80 -12.19
CA ALA A 67 -1.56 -4.59 -11.42
C ALA A 67 -1.81 -4.09 -9.97
N PRO A 68 -2.63 -3.05 -9.71
CA PRO A 68 -2.91 -2.65 -8.33
C PRO A 68 -3.71 -3.69 -7.57
N LEU A 69 -4.49 -4.54 -8.23
CA LEU A 69 -5.17 -5.64 -7.57
C LEU A 69 -4.16 -6.70 -7.10
N VAL A 70 -3.15 -7.07 -7.92
CA VAL A 70 -2.03 -7.94 -7.48
C VAL A 70 -1.33 -7.32 -6.27
N LEU A 71 -1.06 -6.01 -6.32
CA LEU A 71 -0.40 -5.30 -5.23
C LEU A 71 -1.21 -5.38 -3.92
N ALA A 72 -2.53 -5.17 -3.98
CA ALA A 72 -3.42 -5.30 -2.83
C ALA A 72 -3.45 -6.73 -2.27
N PHE A 73 -3.56 -7.74 -3.13
CA PHE A 73 -3.48 -9.15 -2.72
C PHE A 73 -2.16 -9.47 -2.02
N ALA A 74 -1.02 -9.04 -2.62
CA ALA A 74 0.30 -9.34 -2.08
C ALA A 74 0.56 -8.64 -0.74
N VAL A 75 0.19 -7.35 -0.59
CA VAL A 75 0.43 -6.62 0.66
C VAL A 75 -0.43 -7.18 1.79
N THR A 76 -1.66 -7.62 1.49
CA THR A 76 -2.53 -8.26 2.49
C THR A 76 -2.04 -9.67 2.83
N LEU A 77 -1.65 -10.49 1.83
CA LEU A 77 -1.04 -11.80 2.07
C LEU A 77 0.14 -11.72 3.04
N LEU A 78 1.05 -10.76 2.82
CA LEU A 78 2.24 -10.58 3.65
C LEU A 78 1.89 -10.21 5.12
N LYS A 79 0.73 -9.64 5.39
CA LYS A 79 0.24 -9.43 6.77
C LYS A 79 0.05 -10.78 7.51
N PHE A 80 -0.35 -11.83 6.80
CA PHE A 80 -0.61 -13.16 7.37
C PHE A 80 0.60 -14.10 7.31
N THR A 81 1.38 -14.03 6.24
CA THR A 81 2.55 -14.92 6.07
C THR A 81 3.80 -14.40 6.75
N MET A 82 3.93 -13.07 6.89
CA MET A 82 5.09 -12.38 7.47
C MET A 82 4.64 -11.25 8.42
N PRO A 83 3.93 -11.57 9.52
CA PRO A 83 3.33 -10.56 10.40
C PRO A 83 4.34 -9.63 11.06
N GLY A 84 5.57 -10.11 11.34
CA GLY A 84 6.66 -9.31 11.90
C GLY A 84 7.29 -8.31 10.93
N GLN A 85 6.94 -8.32 9.63
CA GLN A 85 7.47 -7.34 8.69
C GLN A 85 6.71 -6.00 8.75
N PRO A 86 7.43 -4.86 8.81
CA PRO A 86 6.80 -3.54 8.81
C PRO A 86 6.05 -3.26 7.50
N ILE A 87 5.13 -2.28 7.51
CA ILE A 87 4.33 -1.95 6.32
C ILE A 87 5.22 -1.52 5.15
N SER A 88 6.34 -0.85 5.41
CA SER A 88 7.31 -0.47 4.37
C SER A 88 7.87 -1.70 3.64
N SER A 89 8.24 -2.76 4.37
CA SER A 89 8.72 -4.02 3.80
C SER A 89 7.61 -4.70 2.99
N ARG A 90 6.42 -4.84 3.56
CA ARG A 90 5.27 -5.47 2.88
C ARG A 90 4.92 -4.75 1.56
N LEU A 91 4.93 -3.42 1.55
CA LEU A 91 4.70 -2.62 0.34
C LEU A 91 5.81 -2.79 -0.71
N SER A 92 7.09 -2.78 -0.29
CA SER A 92 8.22 -2.98 -1.18
C SER A 92 8.20 -4.38 -1.83
N LEU A 93 7.97 -5.41 -1.05
CA LEU A 93 7.88 -6.80 -1.50
C LEU A 93 6.68 -7.02 -2.45
N ALA A 94 5.52 -6.48 -2.10
CA ALA A 94 4.33 -6.54 -2.94
C ALA A 94 4.52 -5.81 -4.28
N GLN A 95 5.24 -4.67 -4.28
CA GLN A 95 5.59 -3.95 -5.50
C GLN A 95 6.53 -4.77 -6.38
N ALA A 96 7.49 -5.48 -5.81
CA ALA A 96 8.38 -6.38 -6.55
C ALA A 96 7.58 -7.43 -7.32
N VAL A 97 6.68 -8.16 -6.64
CA VAL A 97 5.79 -9.15 -7.29
C VAL A 97 4.97 -8.53 -8.40
N THR A 98 4.40 -7.34 -8.16
CA THR A 98 3.57 -6.64 -9.14
C THR A 98 4.36 -6.25 -10.38
N SER A 99 5.58 -5.74 -10.19
CA SER A 99 6.47 -5.34 -11.28
C SER A 99 6.95 -6.54 -12.10
N MET A 100 7.36 -7.62 -11.46
CA MET A 100 7.76 -8.87 -12.11
C MET A 100 6.62 -9.46 -12.95
N ASN A 101 5.41 -9.54 -12.40
CA ASN A 101 4.24 -10.00 -13.16
C ASN A 101 3.93 -9.10 -14.36
N SER A 102 4.04 -7.79 -14.19
CA SER A 102 3.84 -6.83 -15.28
C SER A 102 4.89 -6.98 -16.37
N LYS A 103 6.18 -7.07 -16.00
CA LYS A 103 7.28 -7.26 -16.94
C LYS A 103 7.15 -8.58 -17.73
N SER A 104 6.98 -9.72 -17.05
CA SER A 104 6.78 -11.02 -17.69
C SER A 104 5.59 -11.00 -18.65
N LYS A 105 4.48 -10.34 -18.25
CA LYS A 105 3.31 -10.21 -19.13
C LYS A 105 3.58 -9.32 -20.32
N ALA A 106 4.29 -8.19 -20.16
CA ALA A 106 4.63 -7.27 -21.24
C ALA A 106 5.49 -7.97 -22.31
N VAL A 107 6.46 -8.76 -21.89
CA VAL A 107 7.31 -9.59 -22.78
C VAL A 107 6.46 -10.64 -23.49
N HIS A 108 5.64 -11.40 -22.74
CA HIS A 108 4.81 -12.45 -23.31
C HIS A 108 3.84 -11.97 -24.41
N ILE A 109 3.31 -10.75 -24.29
CA ILE A 109 2.38 -10.17 -25.28
C ILE A 109 3.07 -9.28 -26.30
N GLY A 110 4.41 -9.22 -26.30
CA GLY A 110 5.22 -8.52 -27.29
C GLY A 110 5.24 -6.99 -27.16
N ILE A 111 4.80 -6.41 -26.04
CA ILE A 111 4.93 -4.98 -25.75
C ILE A 111 6.38 -4.63 -25.39
N ASP A 112 7.02 -5.49 -24.64
CA ASP A 112 8.42 -5.36 -24.27
C ASP A 112 9.24 -6.45 -24.99
N LYS A 113 10.38 -6.06 -25.55
CA LYS A 113 11.26 -6.98 -26.29
C LYS A 113 12.38 -7.54 -25.42
N ASP A 114 12.68 -6.84 -24.32
CA ASP A 114 13.75 -7.23 -23.41
C ASP A 114 13.24 -8.32 -22.47
N GLN A 115 14.00 -9.40 -22.35
CA GLN A 115 13.71 -10.42 -21.34
C GLN A 115 13.67 -9.80 -19.93
N PRO A 116 12.93 -10.42 -18.99
CA PRO A 116 12.98 -10.00 -17.59
C PRO A 116 14.43 -10.09 -17.06
N ALA A 117 14.86 -9.07 -16.33
CA ALA A 117 16.21 -9.02 -15.75
C ALA A 117 16.50 -10.25 -14.85
N GLU A 118 15.48 -10.80 -14.22
CA GLU A 118 15.54 -12.04 -13.44
C GLU A 118 15.99 -13.25 -14.29
N GLU A 119 15.46 -13.39 -15.51
CA GLU A 119 15.80 -14.49 -16.43
C GLU A 119 17.21 -14.33 -17.02
N GLU A 120 17.75 -13.11 -17.04
CA GLU A 120 19.13 -12.81 -17.42
C GLU A 120 20.14 -13.05 -16.28
N GLY A 121 19.68 -13.48 -15.09
CA GLY A 121 20.55 -13.76 -13.93
C GLY A 121 20.88 -12.54 -13.06
N TRP A 122 20.25 -11.38 -13.30
CA TRP A 122 20.46 -10.21 -12.44
C TRP A 122 20.06 -10.47 -10.99
N GLY A 123 20.88 -9.98 -10.05
CA GLY A 123 20.66 -10.20 -8.61
C GLY A 123 21.00 -11.62 -8.14
N GLU A 124 21.76 -12.39 -8.92
CA GLU A 124 22.29 -13.68 -8.49
C GLU A 124 23.08 -13.52 -7.18
N GLY A 125 22.90 -14.46 -6.24
CA GLY A 125 23.48 -14.36 -4.88
C GLY A 125 22.64 -13.59 -3.87
N GLN A 126 21.62 -12.84 -4.28
CA GLN A 126 20.66 -12.23 -3.33
C GLN A 126 19.68 -13.30 -2.79
N PRO A 127 19.29 -13.22 -1.51
CA PRO A 127 18.28 -14.11 -0.96
C PRO A 127 16.97 -14.05 -1.74
N LEU A 128 16.29 -15.18 -1.82
CA LEU A 128 14.99 -15.31 -2.48
C LEU A 128 13.87 -15.42 -1.44
N LEU A 129 12.75 -14.79 -1.72
CA LEU A 129 11.51 -14.92 -0.96
C LEU A 129 10.37 -15.23 -1.92
N ARG A 130 9.57 -16.24 -1.60
CA ARG A 130 8.40 -16.60 -2.40
C ARG A 130 7.18 -15.81 -1.97
N ILE A 131 6.52 -15.14 -2.92
CA ILE A 131 5.31 -14.36 -2.69
C ILE A 131 4.36 -14.55 -3.88
N MET A 132 3.15 -15.02 -3.64
CA MET A 132 2.15 -15.31 -4.68
C MET A 132 2.75 -16.16 -5.81
N THR A 133 3.46 -17.21 -5.44
CA THR A 133 4.18 -18.14 -6.32
C THR A 133 5.38 -17.57 -7.10
N ARG A 134 5.72 -16.29 -6.91
CA ARG A 134 6.88 -15.64 -7.52
C ARG A 134 8.06 -15.61 -6.56
N GLU A 135 9.25 -15.83 -7.08
CA GLU A 135 10.51 -15.72 -6.34
C GLU A 135 11.06 -14.31 -6.48
N VAL A 136 11.02 -13.55 -5.41
CA VAL A 136 11.47 -12.16 -5.33
C VAL A 136 12.85 -12.11 -4.72
N ARG A 137 13.80 -11.43 -5.36
CA ARG A 137 15.10 -11.11 -4.77
C ARG A 137 14.92 -10.06 -3.68
N VAL A 138 15.53 -10.32 -2.51
CA VAL A 138 15.35 -9.43 -1.36
C VAL A 138 16.69 -8.99 -0.78
N MET A 139 16.67 -7.82 -0.14
CA MET A 139 17.78 -7.28 0.64
C MET A 139 17.36 -7.12 2.09
N LYS A 140 18.21 -7.54 3.02
CA LYS A 140 18.02 -7.34 4.46
C LYS A 140 18.35 -5.89 4.83
N ARG A 141 17.49 -5.30 5.65
CA ARG A 141 17.63 -3.93 6.14
C ARG A 141 18.17 -3.96 7.57
N TRP A 142 19.47 -4.12 7.68
CA TRP A 142 20.13 -4.20 8.98
C TRP A 142 20.00 -2.91 9.79
N GLY A 143 19.74 -3.03 11.10
CA GLY A 143 19.65 -1.89 12.01
C GLY A 143 18.44 -0.99 11.78
N TYR A 144 17.43 -1.45 11.07
CA TYR A 144 16.17 -0.72 10.92
C TYR A 144 15.21 -1.06 12.07
N GLU A 145 14.89 -0.06 12.85
CA GLU A 145 13.95 -0.13 13.95
C GLU A 145 12.66 0.59 13.55
N TRP A 146 11.52 -0.12 13.60
CA TRP A 146 10.21 0.40 13.18
C TRP A 146 9.15 0.36 14.27
N GLU A 147 9.33 -0.46 15.29
CA GLU A 147 8.49 -0.44 16.48
C GLU A 147 8.97 0.71 17.35
N GLY A 148 8.07 1.61 17.70
CA GLY A 148 8.35 2.57 18.75
C GLY A 148 8.75 1.77 19.98
N SER A 149 9.89 2.08 20.58
CA SER A 149 10.27 1.51 21.87
C SER A 149 9.10 1.77 22.82
N ASP A 150 8.28 0.75 23.05
CA ASP A 150 7.29 0.81 24.11
C ASP A 150 8.07 1.03 25.40
N ASP A 151 8.01 2.26 25.90
CA ASP A 151 8.61 2.74 27.15
C ASP A 151 8.16 1.90 28.38
N THR A 152 7.17 1.02 28.17
CA THR A 152 6.61 0.13 29.17
C THR A 152 7.60 -0.96 29.61
N THR A 153 8.55 -1.35 28.78
CA THR A 153 9.56 -2.36 29.14
C THR A 153 10.77 -1.70 29.84
N GLN A 154 11.06 -0.43 29.58
CA GLN A 154 12.16 0.28 30.23
C GLN A 154 11.80 0.81 31.62
N GLN A 155 10.53 1.07 31.94
CA GLN A 155 10.12 1.50 33.28
C GLN A 155 10.16 0.37 34.32
N LYS A 156 10.12 -0.90 33.91
CA LYS A 156 10.20 -2.04 34.84
C LYS A 156 11.64 -2.39 35.27
N ILE A 157 12.64 -1.81 34.59
CA ILE A 157 14.08 -2.08 34.90
C ILE A 157 14.71 -0.96 35.77
N LYS A 158 14.02 0.18 35.97
CA LYS A 158 14.55 1.33 36.71
C LYS A 158 14.19 1.40 38.19
N SER A 159 13.52 0.41 38.73
CA SER A 159 13.14 0.40 40.15
C SER A 159 13.57 -0.89 40.84
N GLU A 160 14.88 -1.13 40.97
CA GLU A 160 15.45 -1.86 42.11
C GLU A 160 16.97 -1.60 42.22
N PRO A 161 17.52 -1.46 43.42
CA PRO A 161 18.92 -1.10 43.61
C PRO A 161 19.85 -2.33 43.70
N ASP A 162 20.94 -2.22 42.95
CA ASP A 162 22.28 -2.72 43.25
C ASP A 162 22.42 -4.04 44.02
N VAL A 163 22.58 -5.20 43.31
CA VAL A 163 23.38 -6.36 43.81
C VAL A 163 23.88 -7.21 42.60
N SER A 164 25.19 -7.44 42.62
CA SER A 164 25.99 -8.54 42.05
C SER A 164 26.29 -8.61 40.53
N ASN A 165 27.60 -8.78 40.27
CA ASN A 165 28.31 -8.84 39.01
C ASN A 165 28.03 -10.08 38.12
N GLY A 166 27.18 -11.03 38.55
CA GLY A 166 26.88 -12.26 37.80
C GLY A 166 25.71 -12.14 36.80
N GLU A 167 24.80 -11.20 37.04
CA GLU A 167 23.58 -11.05 36.24
C GLU A 167 23.76 -10.26 34.93
N LYS A 168 24.89 -9.57 34.74
CA LYS A 168 25.15 -8.76 33.54
C LYS A 168 25.42 -9.60 32.28
N GLU A 169 26.02 -10.78 32.41
CA GLU A 169 26.27 -11.66 31.26
C GLU A 169 25.01 -12.40 30.82
N GLU A 170 24.18 -12.83 31.77
CA GLU A 170 22.92 -13.53 31.47
C GLU A 170 21.87 -12.58 30.88
N ASN A 171 21.80 -11.34 31.34
CA ASN A 171 20.93 -10.31 30.76
C ASN A 171 21.41 -9.84 29.37
N LYS A 172 22.71 -9.84 29.11
CA LYS A 172 23.26 -9.56 27.79
C LYS A 172 22.97 -10.70 26.83
N ALA A 173 23.11 -11.96 27.25
CA ALA A 173 22.80 -13.13 26.45
C ALA A 173 21.29 -13.19 26.10
N LYS A 174 20.40 -12.90 27.06
CA LYS A 174 18.95 -12.81 26.84
C LYS A 174 18.57 -11.62 25.91
N LYS A 175 19.26 -10.49 26.04
CA LYS A 175 19.05 -9.35 25.15
C LYS A 175 19.53 -9.66 23.73
N ASP A 176 20.69 -10.30 23.59
CA ASP A 176 21.22 -10.71 22.28
C ASP A 176 20.38 -11.84 21.64
N GLU A 177 19.69 -12.67 22.43
CA GLU A 177 18.78 -13.71 21.97
C GLU A 177 17.44 -13.12 21.51
N VAL A 178 16.85 -12.17 22.26
CA VAL A 178 15.65 -11.40 21.87
C VAL A 178 15.93 -10.53 20.63
N GLU A 179 17.14 -9.98 20.51
CA GLU A 179 17.54 -9.19 19.33
C GLU A 179 17.78 -10.07 18.09
N ARG A 180 18.15 -11.36 18.27
CA ARG A 180 18.25 -12.36 17.20
C ARG A 180 16.89 -12.87 16.72
N GLU A 181 15.87 -12.86 17.58
CA GLU A 181 14.49 -13.26 17.22
C GLU A 181 13.70 -12.15 16.52
N ARG A 182 14.16 -10.90 16.51
CA ARG A 182 13.52 -9.84 15.74
C ARG A 182 13.67 -10.13 14.25
N GLU A 183 12.55 -10.32 13.59
CA GLU A 183 12.54 -10.47 12.13
C GLU A 183 13.21 -9.24 11.49
N ILE A 184 14.25 -9.47 10.68
CA ILE A 184 14.94 -8.40 9.97
C ILE A 184 14.02 -7.88 8.88
N ALA A 185 13.83 -6.57 8.81
CA ALA A 185 13.05 -5.94 7.74
C ALA A 185 13.67 -6.24 6.35
N LEU A 186 12.82 -6.47 5.36
CA LEU A 186 13.21 -6.84 4.01
C LEU A 186 12.79 -5.77 2.99
N TRP A 187 13.60 -5.62 1.93
CA TRP A 187 13.26 -4.83 0.76
C TRP A 187 13.25 -5.72 -0.49
N GLY A 188 12.28 -5.51 -1.37
CA GLY A 188 12.32 -6.08 -2.72
C GLY A 188 13.37 -5.36 -3.58
N VAL A 189 14.25 -6.11 -4.23
CA VAL A 189 15.29 -5.58 -5.14
C VAL A 189 14.66 -5.32 -6.52
N ASP A 190 14.91 -4.13 -7.08
CA ASP A 190 14.47 -3.77 -8.43
C ASP A 190 15.55 -4.19 -9.45
N LEU A 191 15.40 -5.40 -10.00
CA LEU A 191 16.35 -5.96 -10.95
C LEU A 191 16.39 -5.21 -12.28
N GLU A 192 15.27 -4.64 -12.72
CA GLU A 192 15.23 -3.84 -13.95
C GLU A 192 15.98 -2.51 -13.78
N ALA A 193 15.87 -1.88 -12.60
CA ALA A 193 16.65 -0.72 -12.27
C ALA A 193 18.13 -1.06 -12.09
N LEU A 194 18.46 -2.23 -11.53
CA LEU A 194 19.83 -2.71 -11.39
C LEU A 194 20.49 -2.90 -12.76
N ARG A 195 19.82 -3.55 -13.70
CA ARG A 195 20.27 -3.72 -15.09
C ARG A 195 20.56 -2.38 -15.76
N LYS A 196 19.63 -1.41 -15.62
CA LYS A 196 19.79 -0.07 -16.18
C LYS A 196 20.94 0.72 -15.54
N ALA A 197 21.14 0.58 -14.23
CA ALA A 197 22.21 1.26 -13.51
C ALA A 197 23.59 0.81 -13.94
N GLN A 198 23.79 -0.46 -14.26
CA GLN A 198 25.08 -0.98 -14.73
C GLN A 198 25.40 -0.56 -16.16
N THR A 199 24.41 -0.32 -17.01
CA THR A 199 24.62 0.21 -18.36
C THR A 199 24.90 1.72 -18.36
N SER A 200 24.57 2.41 -17.26
CA SER A 200 24.84 3.84 -17.07
C SER A 200 26.13 4.04 -16.28
N ARG A 201 27.08 4.86 -16.81
CA ARG A 201 28.37 5.17 -16.15
C ARG A 201 28.26 5.85 -14.75
N ASN A 202 27.06 6.22 -14.32
CA ASN A 202 26.78 6.81 -13.00
C ASN A 202 26.29 5.73 -12.02
N GLY A 203 27.09 4.71 -11.77
CA GLY A 203 26.75 3.64 -10.82
C GLY A 203 26.58 4.17 -9.40
N SER A 204 25.34 4.25 -8.93
CA SER A 204 25.07 4.36 -7.51
C SER A 204 25.57 3.10 -6.80
N SER A 205 26.32 3.24 -5.72
CA SER A 205 26.83 2.12 -4.91
C SER A 205 25.73 1.36 -4.17
N ASN A 206 24.51 1.87 -4.17
CA ASN A 206 23.38 1.27 -3.48
C ASN A 206 22.56 0.39 -4.41
N LEU A 207 22.23 -0.81 -3.94
CA LEU A 207 21.34 -1.74 -4.64
C LEU A 207 19.95 -1.10 -4.78
N PRO A 208 19.38 -1.00 -6.00
CA PRO A 208 18.07 -0.41 -6.18
C PRO A 208 16.98 -1.29 -5.58
N ILE A 209 16.04 -0.66 -4.90
CA ILE A 209 14.91 -1.29 -4.23
C ILE A 209 13.58 -0.71 -4.71
N TYR A 210 12.49 -1.45 -4.55
CA TYR A 210 11.15 -0.92 -4.77
C TYR A 210 10.73 0.00 -3.62
N PRO A 211 10.53 1.32 -3.84
CA PRO A 211 10.17 2.25 -2.79
C PRO A 211 8.75 1.98 -2.28
N ALA A 212 8.58 1.81 -0.97
CA ALA A 212 7.28 1.59 -0.33
C ALA A 212 6.30 2.75 -0.57
N GLN A 213 6.80 4.00 -0.62
CA GLN A 213 6.02 5.20 -0.91
C GLN A 213 5.36 5.13 -2.28
N SER A 214 6.08 4.62 -3.29
CA SER A 214 5.54 4.45 -4.65
C SER A 214 4.43 3.41 -4.68
N ALA A 215 4.61 2.28 -3.99
CA ALA A 215 3.60 1.24 -3.86
C ALA A 215 2.32 1.75 -3.18
N ARG A 216 2.48 2.45 -2.05
CA ARG A 216 1.35 3.10 -1.35
C ARG A 216 0.61 4.09 -2.24
N ALA A 217 1.37 5.00 -2.88
CA ALA A 217 0.77 6.02 -3.74
C ALA A 217 0.02 5.39 -4.94
N TYR A 218 0.48 4.24 -5.42
CA TYR A 218 -0.18 3.49 -6.48
C TYR A 218 -1.50 2.89 -5.98
N LEU A 219 -1.53 2.24 -4.80
CA LEU A 219 -2.75 1.73 -4.19
C LEU A 219 -3.80 2.84 -3.98
N MET A 220 -3.39 3.96 -3.39
CA MET A 220 -4.28 5.09 -3.06
C MET A 220 -4.96 5.73 -4.30
N LYS A 221 -4.43 5.51 -5.51
CA LYS A 221 -4.93 6.12 -6.74
C LYS A 221 -5.71 5.16 -7.65
N ALA A 222 -5.66 3.86 -7.38
CA ALA A 222 -5.97 2.84 -8.38
C ALA A 222 -7.41 2.33 -8.39
N PHE A 223 -8.18 2.54 -7.31
CA PHE A 223 -9.50 1.95 -7.15
C PHE A 223 -10.59 3.00 -7.30
N GLU A 224 -11.30 2.94 -8.41
CA GLU A 224 -12.36 3.88 -8.76
C GLU A 224 -13.73 3.24 -8.54
N THR A 225 -14.76 4.06 -8.37
CA THR A 225 -16.13 3.57 -8.44
C THR A 225 -16.51 3.38 -9.91
N PRO A 226 -17.14 2.26 -10.28
CA PRO A 226 -17.63 2.07 -11.62
C PRO A 226 -18.49 3.26 -12.05
N ALA A 227 -18.31 3.76 -13.27
CA ALA A 227 -19.27 4.67 -13.84
C ALA A 227 -20.62 3.93 -13.85
N ALA A 228 -21.67 4.51 -13.25
CA ALA A 228 -22.98 3.91 -13.26
C ALA A 228 -23.29 3.55 -14.73
N GLU A 229 -23.37 2.25 -15.04
CA GLU A 229 -23.96 1.82 -16.28
C GLU A 229 -25.35 2.42 -16.28
N VAL A 230 -25.60 3.33 -17.23
CA VAL A 230 -26.95 3.69 -17.60
C VAL A 230 -27.56 2.35 -18.02
N ILE A 231 -28.32 1.76 -17.11
CA ILE A 231 -29.15 0.61 -17.43
C ILE A 231 -29.99 1.09 -18.58
N LYS A 232 -29.64 0.70 -19.79
CA LYS A 232 -30.53 0.72 -20.92
C LYS A 232 -31.59 -0.32 -20.59
N THR A 233 -32.60 0.09 -19.85
CA THR A 233 -33.86 -0.63 -19.82
C THR A 233 -34.41 -0.51 -21.25
N GLU A 234 -34.24 -1.62 -21.98
CA GLU A 234 -35.00 -1.81 -23.22
C GLU A 234 -36.47 -1.73 -22.85
N ASP A 235 -37.12 -0.78 -23.50
CA ASP A 235 -38.54 -0.63 -23.76
C ASP A 235 -39.56 -1.18 -22.75
N VAL A 236 -39.94 -0.33 -21.79
CA VAL A 236 -41.37 -0.26 -21.43
C VAL A 236 -41.79 1.21 -21.54
N ASP A 237 -42.52 1.50 -22.63
CA ASP A 237 -43.21 2.77 -22.86
C ASP A 237 -44.22 3.02 -21.73
N VAL A 238 -43.83 3.77 -20.70
CA VAL A 238 -44.77 4.44 -19.81
C VAL A 238 -44.46 5.94 -19.85
N LYS A 239 -45.21 6.65 -20.65
CA LYS A 239 -45.31 8.10 -20.61
C LYS A 239 -45.80 8.52 -19.25
N ILE A 240 -44.91 9.11 -18.42
CA ILE A 240 -45.29 9.98 -17.31
C ILE A 240 -44.64 11.35 -17.59
N GLU A 241 -45.49 12.31 -17.91
CA GLU A 241 -45.13 13.71 -18.09
C GLU A 241 -44.67 14.34 -16.76
N GLY A 242 -43.57 15.08 -16.85
CA GLY A 242 -43.32 16.23 -16.00
C GLY A 242 -42.66 15.96 -14.64
N GLN A 243 -41.32 15.86 -14.62
CA GLN A 243 -40.47 16.61 -13.70
C GLN A 243 -39.01 16.39 -14.08
N ALA A 244 -38.37 17.46 -14.55
CA ALA A 244 -36.94 17.48 -14.85
C ALA A 244 -36.15 17.39 -13.53
N VAL A 245 -35.59 16.22 -13.24
CA VAL A 245 -34.59 16.05 -12.18
C VAL A 245 -33.30 16.74 -12.63
N PRO A 246 -32.80 17.75 -11.92
CA PRO A 246 -31.56 18.44 -12.33
C PRO A 246 -30.39 17.45 -12.23
N LYS A 247 -29.75 17.13 -13.36
CA LYS A 247 -28.46 16.44 -13.39
C LYS A 247 -27.44 17.30 -12.65
N PRO A 248 -26.75 16.78 -11.63
CA PRO A 248 -25.72 17.54 -10.94
C PRO A 248 -24.51 17.72 -11.87
N LYS A 249 -24.44 18.84 -12.56
CA LYS A 249 -23.29 19.30 -13.35
C LYS A 249 -22.26 19.99 -12.43
N GLY A 250 -21.86 19.38 -11.32
CA GLY A 250 -20.74 19.83 -10.51
C GLY A 250 -19.51 19.01 -10.84
N LYS A 251 -18.41 19.63 -11.30
CA LYS A 251 -17.12 18.94 -11.39
C LYS A 251 -16.74 18.50 -9.99
N ARG A 252 -16.63 17.17 -9.76
CA ARG A 252 -16.14 16.61 -8.49
C ARG A 252 -14.77 17.19 -8.19
N THR A 253 -14.53 17.66 -6.98
CA THR A 253 -13.21 18.17 -6.59
C THR A 253 -12.20 17.03 -6.49
N ALA A 254 -10.92 17.33 -6.68
CA ALA A 254 -9.85 16.32 -6.57
C ALA A 254 -9.83 15.64 -5.18
N ALA A 255 -10.19 16.39 -4.13
CA ALA A 255 -10.28 15.85 -2.76
C ALA A 255 -11.40 14.79 -2.62
N VAL A 256 -12.57 15.03 -3.22
CA VAL A 256 -13.69 14.07 -3.20
C VAL A 256 -13.31 12.79 -3.94
N ILE A 257 -12.65 12.92 -5.10
CA ILE A 257 -12.18 11.75 -5.88
C ILE A 257 -11.11 10.97 -5.09
N ALA A 258 -10.21 11.65 -4.39
CA ALA A 258 -9.19 11.00 -3.57
C ALA A 258 -9.81 10.24 -2.40
N ALA A 259 -10.76 10.85 -1.68
CA ALA A 259 -11.48 10.22 -0.58
C ALA A 259 -12.31 9.00 -1.04
N GLU A 260 -12.94 9.09 -2.23
CA GLU A 260 -13.65 7.96 -2.84
C GLU A 260 -12.72 6.78 -3.14
N LYS A 261 -11.55 7.03 -3.71
CA LYS A 261 -10.54 5.99 -4.00
C LYS A 261 -9.99 5.36 -2.73
N GLU A 262 -9.77 6.16 -1.70
CA GLU A 262 -9.33 5.69 -0.39
C GLU A 262 -10.40 4.79 0.27
N HIS A 263 -11.66 5.18 0.21
CA HIS A 263 -12.78 4.36 0.68
C HIS A 263 -12.88 3.04 -0.10
N ASN A 264 -12.77 3.07 -1.43
CA ASN A 264 -12.79 1.86 -2.26
C ASN A 264 -11.60 0.92 -1.93
N LEU A 265 -10.44 1.48 -1.62
CA LEU A 265 -9.29 0.70 -1.14
C LEU A 265 -9.58 0.07 0.23
N SER A 266 -10.18 0.80 1.16
CA SER A 266 -10.60 0.28 2.48
C SER A 266 -11.54 -0.92 2.35
N LEU A 267 -12.55 -0.83 1.48
CA LEU A 267 -13.48 -1.93 1.18
C LEU A 267 -12.76 -3.15 0.57
N LEU A 268 -11.85 -2.93 -0.38
CA LEU A 268 -11.08 -4.02 -0.98
C LEU A 268 -10.16 -4.69 0.04
N LEU A 269 -9.44 -3.91 0.85
CA LEU A 269 -8.58 -4.46 1.90
C LEU A 269 -9.40 -5.26 2.92
N GLY A 270 -10.60 -4.80 3.26
CA GLY A 270 -11.54 -5.54 4.12
C GLY A 270 -11.95 -6.88 3.53
N ALA A 271 -12.33 -6.91 2.23
CA ALA A 271 -12.65 -8.16 1.54
C ALA A 271 -11.49 -9.16 1.57
N LEU A 272 -10.27 -8.67 1.30
CA LEU A 272 -9.06 -9.50 1.31
C LEU A 272 -8.71 -9.97 2.73
N GLU A 273 -8.83 -9.11 3.73
CA GLU A 273 -8.58 -9.48 5.13
C GLU A 273 -9.52 -10.58 5.59
N LEU A 274 -10.81 -10.44 5.36
CA LEU A 274 -11.81 -11.47 5.65
C LEU A 274 -11.52 -12.79 4.91
N LEU A 275 -11.06 -12.72 3.65
CA LEU A 275 -10.67 -13.91 2.89
C LEU A 275 -9.46 -14.59 3.55
N TYR A 276 -8.36 -13.89 3.74
CA TYR A 276 -7.14 -14.46 4.30
C TYR A 276 -7.33 -14.97 5.73
N GLU A 277 -8.04 -14.23 6.58
CA GLU A 277 -8.33 -14.63 7.96
C GLU A 277 -9.11 -15.96 8.02
N SER A 278 -10.05 -16.16 7.10
CA SER A 278 -10.84 -17.40 7.04
C SER A 278 -9.99 -18.65 6.75
N TRP A 279 -8.84 -18.49 6.11
CA TRP A 279 -7.95 -19.57 5.72
C TRP A 279 -6.68 -19.68 6.57
N ALA A 280 -6.19 -18.59 7.15
CA ALA A 280 -4.92 -18.54 7.89
C ALA A 280 -4.86 -19.47 9.10
N LYS A 281 -6.02 -19.84 9.65
CA LYS A 281 -6.11 -20.78 10.79
C LYS A 281 -5.94 -22.26 10.38
N VAL A 282 -6.01 -22.59 9.10
CA VAL A 282 -6.02 -23.98 8.58
C VAL A 282 -4.98 -24.23 7.51
N LEU A 283 -4.45 -23.22 6.89
CA LEU A 283 -3.38 -23.31 5.90
C LEU A 283 -2.07 -22.84 6.51
N ASP A 284 -0.99 -23.51 6.16
CA ASP A 284 0.33 -22.99 6.42
C ASP A 284 0.65 -21.80 5.50
N LYS A 285 1.80 -21.16 5.73
CA LYS A 285 2.22 -19.97 4.99
C LYS A 285 2.41 -20.25 3.49
N ASP A 286 2.95 -21.42 3.15
CA ASP A 286 3.23 -21.80 1.77
C ASP A 286 1.96 -22.15 0.98
N ASP A 287 1.01 -22.81 1.63
CA ASP A 287 -0.27 -23.14 1.01
C ASP A 287 -1.16 -21.91 0.86
N LEU A 288 -1.09 -20.98 1.82
CA LEU A 288 -1.76 -19.70 1.73
C LEU A 288 -1.20 -18.87 0.56
N ASP A 289 0.13 -18.85 0.38
CA ASP A 289 0.82 -18.19 -0.73
C ASP A 289 0.37 -18.74 -2.09
N LYS A 290 0.38 -20.07 -2.25
CA LYS A 290 -0.07 -20.75 -3.48
C LYS A 290 -1.53 -20.41 -3.82
N ARG A 291 -2.42 -20.43 -2.82
CA ARG A 291 -3.84 -20.13 -3.01
C ARG A 291 -4.10 -18.68 -3.35
N ALA A 292 -3.33 -17.74 -2.79
CA ALA A 292 -3.46 -16.31 -3.04
C ALA A 292 -3.41 -15.97 -4.53
N TRP A 293 -2.50 -16.58 -5.29
CA TRP A 293 -2.44 -16.41 -6.73
C TRP A 293 -3.69 -16.94 -7.43
N GLY A 294 -4.15 -18.12 -7.04
CA GLY A 294 -5.37 -18.73 -7.58
C GLY A 294 -6.62 -17.89 -7.33
N TRP A 295 -6.75 -17.32 -6.13
CA TRP A 295 -7.84 -16.41 -5.77
C TRP A 295 -7.79 -15.13 -6.61
N TYR A 296 -6.63 -14.51 -6.71
CA TYR A 296 -6.45 -13.34 -7.57
C TYR A 296 -6.88 -13.62 -9.03
N VAL A 297 -6.47 -14.75 -9.60
CA VAL A 297 -6.82 -15.11 -10.99
C VAL A 297 -8.33 -15.24 -11.19
N ARG A 298 -9.07 -15.70 -10.17
CA ARG A 298 -10.53 -15.86 -10.23
C ARG A 298 -11.29 -14.52 -10.19
N VAL A 299 -10.77 -13.54 -9.45
CA VAL A 299 -11.46 -12.26 -9.22
C VAL A 299 -10.89 -11.09 -9.99
N ARG A 300 -9.78 -11.29 -10.70
CA ARG A 300 -9.14 -10.21 -11.49
C ARG A 300 -10.10 -9.64 -12.52
N PRO A 301 -10.01 -8.33 -12.84
CA PRO A 301 -10.90 -7.71 -13.80
C PRO A 301 -10.76 -8.37 -15.17
N ASP A 302 -11.91 -8.56 -15.82
CA ASP A 302 -11.94 -9.02 -17.19
C ASP A 302 -11.62 -7.85 -18.13
N VAL A 303 -10.57 -8.02 -18.93
CA VAL A 303 -10.09 -7.04 -19.91
C VAL A 303 -9.70 -7.77 -21.18
N ALA A 304 -9.66 -7.05 -22.30
CA ALA A 304 -9.27 -7.59 -23.60
C ALA A 304 -7.96 -8.40 -23.51
N GLN A 305 -7.78 -9.38 -24.36
CA GLN A 305 -6.57 -10.19 -24.39
C GLN A 305 -5.43 -9.51 -25.14
N GLY A 306 -4.20 -9.94 -24.87
CA GLY A 306 -3.01 -9.45 -25.54
C GLY A 306 -2.71 -7.97 -25.28
N ALA A 307 -2.12 -7.30 -26.27
CA ALA A 307 -1.71 -5.89 -26.18
C ALA A 307 -2.90 -4.93 -26.05
N ALA A 308 -4.05 -5.26 -26.64
CA ALA A 308 -5.26 -4.44 -26.55
C ALA A 308 -5.81 -4.29 -25.13
N GLY A 309 -5.57 -5.27 -24.26
CA GLY A 309 -5.97 -5.23 -22.85
C GLY A 309 -4.90 -4.74 -21.90
N TRP A 310 -3.75 -4.32 -22.40
CA TRP A 310 -2.67 -3.81 -21.57
C TRP A 310 -3.08 -2.50 -20.86
N GLY A 311 -3.02 -2.48 -19.54
CA GLY A 311 -3.47 -1.33 -18.74
C GLY A 311 -5.00 -1.14 -18.69
N GLY A 312 -5.77 -2.03 -19.35
CA GLY A 312 -7.23 -2.02 -19.28
C GLY A 312 -7.75 -2.15 -17.86
N LYS A 313 -8.85 -1.47 -17.57
CA LYS A 313 -9.58 -1.55 -16.31
C LYS A 313 -10.87 -2.34 -16.50
N GLY A 314 -11.34 -2.93 -15.42
CA GLY A 314 -12.63 -3.62 -15.34
C GLY A 314 -13.17 -3.64 -13.93
N ASN A 315 -14.38 -4.11 -13.80
CA ASN A 315 -15.08 -4.24 -12.53
C ASN A 315 -14.56 -5.45 -11.75
N VAL A 316 -14.39 -5.26 -10.45
CA VAL A 316 -14.13 -6.32 -9.47
C VAL A 316 -15.23 -6.25 -8.42
N LYS A 317 -16.07 -7.27 -8.37
CA LYS A 317 -17.11 -7.41 -7.34
C LYS A 317 -16.46 -7.95 -6.08
N LEU A 318 -16.59 -7.23 -4.97
CA LEU A 318 -15.99 -7.69 -3.71
C LEU A 318 -16.73 -8.89 -3.13
N SER A 319 -17.99 -9.10 -3.50
CA SER A 319 -18.74 -10.35 -3.23
C SER A 319 -18.02 -11.60 -3.77
N ASP A 320 -17.35 -11.50 -4.93
CA ASP A 320 -16.63 -12.63 -5.52
C ASP A 320 -15.38 -12.99 -4.70
N ILE A 321 -14.76 -12.01 -4.06
CA ILE A 321 -13.66 -12.23 -3.09
C ILE A 321 -14.22 -12.89 -1.83
N LEU A 322 -15.32 -12.40 -1.29
CA LEU A 322 -15.97 -12.99 -0.10
C LEU A 322 -16.43 -14.42 -0.33
N ALA A 323 -16.87 -14.76 -1.56
CA ALA A 323 -17.27 -16.13 -1.94
C ALA A 323 -16.10 -17.14 -1.93
N LEU A 324 -14.84 -16.66 -1.93
CA LEU A 324 -13.65 -17.52 -1.81
C LEU A 324 -13.28 -17.88 -0.37
N ARG A 325 -13.96 -17.28 0.61
CA ARG A 325 -13.73 -17.56 2.02
C ARG A 325 -14.05 -19.01 2.35
N ARG A 326 -13.36 -19.52 3.35
CA ARG A 326 -13.72 -20.81 3.94
C ARG A 326 -15.04 -20.65 4.68
N LEU A 327 -16.00 -21.48 4.36
CA LEU A 327 -17.24 -21.55 5.13
C LEU A 327 -16.93 -22.08 6.55
N PRO A 328 -17.57 -21.55 7.59
CA PRO A 328 -17.49 -22.13 8.92
C PRO A 328 -18.00 -23.58 8.84
N SER A 329 -17.17 -24.50 9.35
CA SER A 329 -17.51 -25.93 9.47
C SER A 329 -18.43 -26.14 10.66
#